data_c3b886d7f7c32f9989b607f45e4dfcc0
#
_entry.id   c3b886d7f7c32f9989b607f45e4dfcc0
#
_cell.length_a   1.000
_cell.length_b   1.000
_cell.length_c   1.000
_cell.angle_alpha   90.00
_cell.angle_beta   90.00
_cell.angle_gamma   90.00
#
_symmetry.space_group_name_H-M   'P 1'
#
loop_
_entity.id
_entity.type
_entity.pdbx_description
1 polymer ?
#
loop_
_entity_poly.entity_id
_entity_poly.type
_entity_poly.pdbx_seq_one_letter_code
_entity_poly.pdbx_strand_id
1 'polypeptide(L)'
;MNEKRKNMKKFVNILLVSGLLLAPEVNAQKKVEKVAGENAIEYLDASFGVYDKLQKTIWGHPELGFLEEKSSNVLQSHLKENGFEVEAGVAGMPTAFVATYGSGSPVIGILAEFDALPGLSQDTVPYRKPLVEGGSGHGCGHNLFGVGSVSGAVAISKWLAESGHHGTIKVFGSPAEEGGGGKVYLVRDGYFKGVDVVLDWHPGSGNGVSVGGGTAIQMVDFHFYGRTAHAAGNPWRGRSALDGVEALNYMVNLLREHVPTSSRIHYVIPNGGEAPNVVPDYARVSYYIRSPKRESLKELKDWIVAAAQGAAAGTQTKVEAEIVAGFYERLYNRKLAEVLQRNLEQVGGVTYDDRERRFAEEIVKGLGEDVAILKQVTVVRPLAEERSSTGGGSSDVGDVSWNVPTASFGTAGFIPGTAGHSWQNVASDGTTIGTKALINAGKVFTLSAIELFTNPKLIDEVKAEFEQRRGSGFKYEALVGDRKPALEYRVKK
;
A
#
# COMPACT_ATOMS: atom_id res chain seq x y z
N MET A 1 -36.88 63.37 8.68
CA MET A 1 -37.21 61.97 8.29
C MET A 1 -36.89 61.60 6.86
N ASN A 2 -36.50 62.54 6.00
CA ASN A 2 -36.26 62.26 4.56
C ASN A 2 -34.79 62.00 4.16
N GLU A 3 -33.80 62.38 4.94
CA GLU A 3 -32.38 62.17 4.56
C GLU A 3 -31.87 60.74 4.84
N LYS A 4 -32.39 60.04 5.85
CA LYS A 4 -31.98 58.63 6.12
C LYS A 4 -32.49 57.63 5.10
N ARG A 5 -33.54 57.95 4.33
CA ARG A 5 -34.05 57.06 3.26
C ARG A 5 -33.24 57.17 1.95
N LYS A 6 -32.57 58.27 1.67
CA LYS A 6 -31.73 58.42 0.48
C LYS A 6 -30.40 57.70 0.57
N ASN A 7 -29.81 57.61 1.76
CA ASN A 7 -28.56 56.91 1.97
C ASN A 7 -28.71 55.38 1.95
N MET A 8 -29.87 54.87 2.37
CA MET A 8 -30.16 53.42 2.36
C MET A 8 -30.36 52.88 0.93
N LYS A 9 -30.91 53.64 0.02
CA LYS A 9 -31.04 53.27 -1.41
C LYS A 9 -29.70 53.25 -2.16
N LYS A 10 -28.74 54.08 -1.79
CA LYS A 10 -27.38 54.05 -2.38
C LYS A 10 -26.56 52.84 -1.91
N PHE A 11 -26.70 52.38 -0.67
CA PHE A 11 -26.00 51.21 -0.18
C PHE A 11 -26.53 49.89 -0.78
N VAL A 12 -27.83 49.75 -1.02
CA VAL A 12 -28.42 48.55 -1.64
C VAL A 12 -28.02 48.41 -3.11
N ASN A 13 -27.86 49.52 -3.84
CA ASN A 13 -27.43 49.46 -5.24
C ASN A 13 -25.94 49.13 -5.41
N ILE A 14 -25.06 49.44 -4.46
CA ILE A 14 -23.63 49.07 -4.52
C ILE A 14 -23.44 47.56 -4.21
N LEU A 15 -24.24 46.97 -3.32
CA LEU A 15 -24.22 45.52 -3.00
C LEU A 15 -24.78 44.66 -4.14
N LEU A 16 -25.73 45.19 -4.94
CA LEU A 16 -26.30 44.46 -6.09
C LEU A 16 -25.36 44.47 -7.32
N VAL A 17 -24.55 45.52 -7.49
CA VAL A 17 -23.60 45.64 -8.63
C VAL A 17 -22.35 44.77 -8.37
N SER A 18 -21.86 44.63 -7.12
CA SER A 18 -20.74 43.75 -6.82
C SER A 18 -21.11 42.27 -6.86
N GLY A 19 -22.37 41.89 -6.61
CA GLY A 19 -22.83 40.51 -6.75
C GLY A 19 -23.03 40.05 -8.21
N LEU A 20 -23.33 40.97 -9.12
CA LEU A 20 -23.52 40.64 -10.54
C LEU A 20 -22.19 40.50 -11.33
N LEU A 21 -21.09 41.11 -10.85
CA LEU A 21 -19.78 40.99 -11.52
C LEU A 21 -19.02 39.72 -11.17
N LEU A 22 -19.30 39.09 -10.02
CA LEU A 22 -18.67 37.83 -9.60
C LEU A 22 -19.28 36.58 -10.25
N ALA A 23 -20.55 36.63 -10.63
CA ALA A 23 -21.26 35.48 -11.20
C ALA A 23 -20.70 34.98 -12.56
N PRO A 24 -20.31 35.85 -13.51
CA PRO A 24 -19.74 35.39 -14.78
C PRO A 24 -18.32 34.83 -14.63
N GLU A 25 -17.50 35.35 -13.73
CA GLU A 25 -16.14 34.83 -13.47
C GLU A 25 -16.18 33.42 -12.85
N VAL A 26 -17.05 33.19 -11.87
CA VAL A 26 -17.24 31.87 -11.26
C VAL A 26 -17.75 30.83 -12.28
N ASN A 27 -18.65 31.22 -13.17
CA ASN A 27 -19.14 30.30 -14.21
C ASN A 27 -18.08 30.04 -15.29
N ALA A 28 -17.25 31.03 -15.65
CA ALA A 28 -16.14 30.87 -16.57
C ALA A 28 -15.07 29.91 -15.99
N GLN A 29 -14.71 30.10 -14.73
CA GLN A 29 -13.75 29.18 -14.01
C GLN A 29 -14.25 27.75 -13.96
N LYS A 30 -15.49 27.51 -13.55
CA LYS A 30 -16.10 26.17 -13.55
C LYS A 30 -16.11 25.50 -14.92
N LYS A 31 -16.30 26.28 -16.00
CA LYS A 31 -16.24 25.75 -17.36
C LYS A 31 -14.82 25.34 -17.75
N VAL A 32 -13.80 26.13 -17.38
CA VAL A 32 -12.38 25.81 -17.61
C VAL A 32 -12.01 24.54 -16.84
N GLU A 33 -12.37 24.45 -15.57
CA GLU A 33 -12.12 23.28 -14.72
C GLU A 33 -12.72 21.99 -15.30
N LYS A 34 -13.96 22.07 -15.80
CA LYS A 34 -14.64 20.93 -16.41
C LYS A 34 -13.92 20.45 -17.67
N VAL A 35 -13.56 21.38 -18.58
CA VAL A 35 -12.84 21.03 -19.82
C VAL A 35 -11.47 20.47 -19.50
N ALA A 36 -10.71 21.07 -18.58
CA ALA A 36 -9.41 20.54 -18.17
C ALA A 36 -9.53 19.15 -17.52
N GLY A 37 -10.62 18.87 -16.78
CA GLY A 37 -10.91 17.55 -16.23
C GLY A 37 -11.21 16.52 -17.32
N GLU A 38 -12.01 16.87 -18.32
CA GLU A 38 -12.27 16.03 -19.48
C GLU A 38 -10.98 15.72 -20.26
N ASN A 39 -10.14 16.74 -20.52
CA ASN A 39 -8.85 16.58 -21.18
C ASN A 39 -7.88 15.68 -20.40
N ALA A 40 -7.85 15.77 -19.07
CA ALA A 40 -7.02 14.91 -18.22
C ALA A 40 -7.44 13.44 -18.28
N ILE A 41 -8.74 13.16 -18.40
CA ILE A 41 -9.26 11.79 -18.59
C ILE A 41 -8.95 11.28 -20.00
N GLU A 42 -9.17 12.11 -21.03
CA GLU A 42 -8.84 11.75 -22.42
C GLU A 42 -7.33 11.50 -22.60
N TYR A 43 -6.48 12.26 -21.90
CA TYR A 43 -5.04 12.02 -21.89
C TYR A 43 -4.71 10.60 -21.40
N LEU A 44 -5.36 10.10 -20.34
CA LEU A 44 -5.12 8.74 -19.82
C LEU A 44 -5.50 7.69 -20.86
N ASP A 45 -6.64 7.84 -21.53
CA ASP A 45 -7.07 6.92 -22.59
C ASP A 45 -6.11 6.95 -23.80
N ALA A 46 -5.70 8.13 -24.25
CA ALA A 46 -4.76 8.30 -25.34
C ALA A 46 -3.35 7.77 -25.00
N SER A 47 -2.98 7.78 -23.72
CA SER A 47 -1.67 7.33 -23.22
C SER A 47 -1.63 5.84 -22.84
N PHE A 48 -2.68 5.06 -23.16
CA PHE A 48 -2.76 3.63 -22.84
C PHE A 48 -1.48 2.87 -23.21
N GLY A 49 -0.98 3.06 -24.44
CA GLY A 49 0.23 2.37 -24.92
C GLY A 49 1.51 2.76 -24.18
N VAL A 50 1.58 4.01 -23.68
CA VAL A 50 2.71 4.47 -22.86
C VAL A 50 2.71 3.73 -21.54
N TYR A 51 1.58 3.69 -20.84
CA TYR A 51 1.46 3.06 -19.53
C TYR A 51 1.50 1.52 -19.62
N ASP A 52 1.01 0.92 -20.71
CA ASP A 52 1.20 -0.51 -21.00
C ASP A 52 2.68 -0.87 -21.12
N LYS A 53 3.47 -0.05 -21.80
CA LYS A 53 4.91 -0.23 -21.91
C LYS A 53 5.62 -0.07 -20.56
N LEU A 54 5.27 0.94 -19.77
CA LEU A 54 5.91 1.19 -18.47
C LEU A 54 5.65 0.02 -17.51
N GLN A 55 4.39 -0.42 -17.37
CA GLN A 55 4.06 -1.53 -16.48
C GLN A 55 4.72 -2.84 -16.92
N LYS A 56 4.77 -3.12 -18.22
CA LYS A 56 5.47 -4.30 -18.76
C LYS A 56 6.97 -4.24 -18.57
N THR A 57 7.56 -3.05 -18.55
CA THR A 57 8.98 -2.88 -18.24
C THR A 57 9.26 -3.27 -16.78
N ILE A 58 8.43 -2.85 -15.83
CA ILE A 58 8.56 -3.23 -14.43
C ILE A 58 8.23 -4.72 -14.26
N TRP A 59 7.13 -5.20 -14.84
CA TRP A 59 6.74 -6.62 -14.83
C TRP A 59 7.84 -7.55 -15.32
N GLY A 60 8.56 -7.16 -16.37
CA GLY A 60 9.67 -7.92 -16.96
C GLY A 60 10.97 -7.88 -16.13
N HIS A 61 11.04 -7.05 -15.11
CA HIS A 61 12.16 -6.93 -14.18
C HIS A 61 11.67 -7.00 -12.75
N PRO A 62 11.18 -8.17 -12.27
CA PRO A 62 10.54 -8.30 -10.98
C PRO A 62 11.59 -8.27 -9.85
N GLU A 63 11.91 -7.07 -9.38
CA GLU A 63 12.90 -6.79 -8.36
C GLU A 63 12.29 -6.91 -6.96
N LEU A 64 13.02 -7.52 -6.03
CA LEU A 64 12.58 -7.70 -4.64
C LEU A 64 12.78 -6.43 -3.82
N GLY A 65 12.08 -6.34 -2.71
CA GLY A 65 12.09 -5.18 -1.85
C GLY A 65 13.47 -4.66 -1.46
N PHE A 66 13.66 -3.35 -1.56
CA PHE A 66 14.89 -2.54 -1.47
C PHE A 66 15.91 -2.76 -2.61
N LEU A 67 15.64 -3.64 -3.57
CA LEU A 67 16.48 -3.92 -4.73
C LEU A 67 15.82 -3.42 -6.04
N GLU A 68 14.75 -2.67 -5.97
CA GLU A 68 13.88 -2.23 -7.08
C GLU A 68 14.49 -1.05 -7.86
N GLU A 69 15.78 -1.13 -8.25
CA GLU A 69 16.50 -0.03 -8.90
C GLU A 69 15.89 0.36 -10.25
N LYS A 70 15.61 -0.63 -11.10
CA LYS A 70 15.03 -0.38 -12.44
C LYS A 70 13.58 0.10 -12.34
N SER A 71 12.79 -0.56 -11.51
CA SER A 71 11.38 -0.24 -11.28
C SER A 71 11.21 1.19 -10.78
N SER A 72 11.98 1.56 -9.76
CA SER A 72 12.03 2.92 -9.23
C SER A 72 12.47 3.94 -10.28
N ASN A 73 13.55 3.65 -11.03
CA ASN A 73 14.06 4.54 -12.08
C ASN A 73 13.06 4.76 -13.21
N VAL A 74 12.29 3.75 -13.61
CA VAL A 74 11.23 3.86 -14.62
C VAL A 74 10.17 4.89 -14.17
N LEU A 75 9.70 4.77 -12.94
CA LEU A 75 8.68 5.68 -12.39
C LEU A 75 9.23 7.10 -12.22
N GLN A 76 10.43 7.26 -11.65
CA GLN A 76 11.09 8.55 -11.48
C GLN A 76 11.34 9.28 -12.79
N SER A 77 11.82 8.56 -13.82
CA SER A 77 12.10 9.14 -15.13
C SER A 77 10.83 9.66 -15.79
N HIS A 78 9.75 8.86 -15.76
CA HIS A 78 8.47 9.28 -16.32
C HIS A 78 7.89 10.50 -15.60
N LEU A 79 8.00 10.58 -14.27
CA LEU A 79 7.59 11.75 -13.49
C LEU A 79 8.41 13.01 -13.84
N LYS A 80 9.75 12.88 -13.94
CA LYS A 80 10.64 13.98 -14.35
C LYS A 80 10.30 14.51 -15.75
N GLU A 81 10.06 13.61 -16.72
CA GLU A 81 9.65 13.93 -18.09
C GLU A 81 8.33 14.69 -18.14
N ASN A 82 7.47 14.54 -17.11
CA ASN A 82 6.19 15.23 -16.96
C ASN A 82 6.24 16.40 -15.96
N GLY A 83 7.43 16.91 -15.65
CA GLY A 83 7.63 18.16 -14.92
C GLY A 83 7.59 18.05 -13.39
N PHE A 84 7.67 16.84 -12.83
CA PHE A 84 7.80 16.65 -11.38
C PHE A 84 9.24 16.89 -10.94
N GLU A 85 9.41 17.54 -9.81
CA GLU A 85 10.65 17.55 -9.04
C GLU A 85 10.74 16.25 -8.23
N VAL A 86 11.85 15.50 -8.38
CA VAL A 86 12.01 14.17 -7.78
C VAL A 86 13.20 14.16 -6.83
N GLU A 87 12.93 13.94 -5.54
CA GLU A 87 13.90 13.65 -4.50
C GLU A 87 14.02 12.13 -4.35
N ALA A 88 15.18 11.57 -4.70
CA ALA A 88 15.45 10.14 -4.65
C ALA A 88 16.32 9.74 -3.46
N GLY A 89 16.27 8.46 -3.05
CA GLY A 89 17.07 7.93 -1.95
C GLY A 89 16.60 8.39 -0.57
N VAL A 90 15.33 8.74 -0.45
CA VAL A 90 14.75 9.29 0.78
C VAL A 90 14.64 8.25 1.91
N ALA A 91 14.63 8.72 3.16
CA ALA A 91 14.53 7.89 4.36
C ALA A 91 15.59 6.76 4.44
N GLY A 92 16.75 6.95 3.83
CA GLY A 92 17.84 5.96 3.82
C GLY A 92 17.58 4.73 2.93
N MET A 93 16.60 4.80 2.05
CA MET A 93 16.25 3.74 1.10
C MET A 93 16.60 4.17 -0.33
N PRO A 94 17.60 3.56 -0.99
CA PRO A 94 18.09 3.98 -2.31
C PRO A 94 17.01 4.01 -3.40
N THR A 95 16.01 3.14 -3.31
CA THR A 95 14.93 2.99 -4.29
C THR A 95 13.67 3.79 -3.95
N ALA A 96 13.58 4.40 -2.76
CA ALA A 96 12.50 5.30 -2.39
C ALA A 96 12.65 6.69 -3.02
N PHE A 97 11.52 7.33 -3.33
CA PHE A 97 11.51 8.71 -3.83
C PHE A 97 10.24 9.47 -3.43
N VAL A 98 10.33 10.79 -3.44
CA VAL A 98 9.19 11.69 -3.37
C VAL A 98 9.22 12.59 -4.60
N ALA A 99 8.16 12.57 -5.39
CA ALA A 99 8.01 13.43 -6.56
C ALA A 99 6.92 14.47 -6.31
N THR A 100 7.20 15.73 -6.60
CA THR A 100 6.32 16.88 -6.31
C THR A 100 6.02 17.68 -7.57
N TYR A 101 4.75 18.04 -7.76
CA TYR A 101 4.31 18.97 -8.81
C TYR A 101 3.33 20.00 -8.24
N GLY A 102 3.42 21.24 -8.73
CA GLY A 102 2.57 22.34 -8.26
C GLY A 102 3.10 22.98 -6.97
N SER A 103 2.32 23.86 -6.39
CA SER A 103 2.68 24.57 -5.16
C SER A 103 1.45 25.07 -4.41
N GLY A 104 1.59 25.23 -3.09
CA GLY A 104 0.51 25.67 -2.22
C GLY A 104 -0.40 24.53 -1.76
N SER A 105 -1.50 24.92 -1.12
CA SER A 105 -2.49 23.99 -0.57
C SER A 105 -3.71 23.88 -1.48
N PRO A 106 -4.43 22.73 -1.43
CA PRO A 106 -4.12 21.56 -0.62
C PRO A 106 -2.96 20.73 -1.18
N VAL A 107 -2.33 19.90 -0.32
CA VAL A 107 -1.29 18.96 -0.70
C VAL A 107 -1.87 17.56 -0.70
N ILE A 108 -1.99 16.94 -1.87
CA ILE A 108 -2.53 15.60 -2.04
C ILE A 108 -1.38 14.63 -2.30
N GLY A 109 -1.28 13.57 -1.48
CA GLY A 109 -0.34 12.47 -1.66
C GLY A 109 -0.95 11.31 -2.43
N ILE A 110 -0.14 10.64 -3.25
CA ILE A 110 -0.47 9.35 -3.89
C ILE A 110 0.66 8.38 -3.55
N LEU A 111 0.30 7.18 -3.07
CA LEU A 111 1.26 6.11 -2.80
C LEU A 111 1.58 5.37 -4.09
N ALA A 112 2.81 4.86 -4.23
CA ALA A 112 3.24 4.06 -5.36
C ALA A 112 4.18 2.94 -4.88
N GLU A 113 3.78 1.68 -5.09
CA GLU A 113 4.54 0.47 -4.78
C GLU A 113 5.06 -0.16 -6.06
N PHE A 114 6.19 -0.89 -6.01
CA PHE A 114 6.81 -1.45 -7.20
C PHE A 114 7.73 -2.67 -6.93
N ASP A 115 7.69 -3.24 -5.73
CA ASP A 115 8.43 -4.44 -5.36
C ASP A 115 7.72 -5.72 -5.82
N ALA A 116 8.49 -6.80 -6.04
CA ALA A 116 8.02 -8.11 -6.46
C ALA A 116 8.17 -9.16 -5.35
N LEU A 117 7.55 -10.31 -5.58
CA LEU A 117 7.59 -11.47 -4.69
C LEU A 117 8.54 -12.55 -5.21
N PRO A 118 9.29 -13.25 -4.34
CA PRO A 118 10.16 -14.35 -4.73
C PRO A 118 9.36 -15.59 -5.15
N GLY A 119 9.91 -16.40 -6.06
CA GLY A 119 9.36 -17.70 -6.45
C GLY A 119 8.13 -17.67 -7.33
N LEU A 120 7.72 -16.49 -7.82
CA LEU A 120 6.49 -16.31 -8.59
C LEU A 120 6.70 -16.01 -10.08
N SER A 121 7.92 -16.25 -10.61
CA SER A 121 8.18 -16.06 -12.04
C SER A 121 7.15 -16.78 -12.90
N GLN A 122 6.58 -16.09 -13.90
CA GLN A 122 5.50 -16.58 -14.73
C GLN A 122 5.45 -15.82 -16.07
N ASP A 123 5.07 -16.51 -17.14
CA ASP A 123 4.75 -15.94 -18.45
C ASP A 123 3.26 -15.47 -18.49
N THR A 124 2.93 -14.61 -19.46
CA THR A 124 1.57 -14.10 -19.71
C THR A 124 0.67 -15.14 -20.42
N VAL A 125 0.64 -16.36 -19.92
CA VAL A 125 -0.18 -17.48 -20.42
C VAL A 125 -1.11 -18.00 -19.31
N PRO A 126 -2.28 -18.57 -19.65
CA PRO A 126 -3.28 -18.98 -18.67
C PRO A 126 -2.99 -20.33 -17.99
N TYR A 127 -1.73 -20.73 -17.96
CA TYR A 127 -1.24 -21.95 -17.31
C TYR A 127 0.14 -21.71 -16.69
N ARG A 128 0.54 -22.52 -15.72
CA ARG A 128 1.81 -22.37 -15.04
C ARG A 128 2.99 -22.55 -16.02
N LYS A 129 3.77 -21.49 -16.22
CA LYS A 129 4.97 -21.44 -17.07
C LYS A 129 5.95 -20.40 -16.52
N PRO A 130 6.86 -20.78 -15.61
CA PRO A 130 7.88 -19.87 -15.13
C PRO A 130 8.78 -19.39 -16.29
N LEU A 131 9.09 -18.11 -16.33
CA LEU A 131 10.13 -17.57 -17.23
C LEU A 131 11.53 -17.89 -16.69
N VAL A 132 11.67 -17.88 -15.37
CA VAL A 132 12.90 -18.24 -14.64
C VAL A 132 12.50 -19.15 -13.50
N GLU A 133 13.04 -20.37 -13.43
CA GLU A 133 12.72 -21.30 -12.34
C GLU A 133 13.14 -20.72 -10.98
N GLY A 134 12.22 -20.67 -10.02
CA GLY A 134 12.44 -20.05 -8.71
C GLY A 134 12.61 -18.54 -8.74
N GLY A 135 12.47 -17.88 -9.90
CA GLY A 135 12.59 -16.45 -10.07
C GLY A 135 11.41 -15.67 -9.46
N SER A 136 11.56 -14.36 -9.35
CA SER A 136 10.55 -13.43 -8.80
C SER A 136 9.44 -13.13 -9.80
N GLY A 137 8.32 -12.58 -9.32
CA GLY A 137 7.19 -12.11 -10.13
C GLY A 137 6.28 -11.16 -9.35
N HIS A 138 5.56 -10.29 -10.06
CA HIS A 138 4.63 -9.32 -9.47
C HIS A 138 3.28 -9.95 -9.09
N GLY A 139 3.29 -10.93 -8.17
CA GLY A 139 2.07 -11.64 -7.74
C GLY A 139 1.10 -10.81 -6.90
N CYS A 140 1.52 -9.63 -6.44
CA CYS A 140 0.70 -8.62 -5.79
C CYS A 140 0.32 -7.45 -6.70
N GLY A 141 0.86 -7.41 -7.93
CA GLY A 141 0.52 -6.41 -8.95
C GLY A 141 1.16 -5.03 -8.71
N HIS A 142 2.27 -4.94 -8.00
CA HIS A 142 2.92 -3.65 -7.72
C HIS A 142 3.50 -2.99 -8.98
N ASN A 143 3.76 -3.76 -10.07
CA ASN A 143 4.03 -3.19 -11.39
C ASN A 143 2.87 -2.32 -11.90
N LEU A 144 1.62 -2.74 -11.63
CA LEU A 144 0.42 -1.97 -11.95
C LEU A 144 0.24 -0.82 -10.97
N PHE A 145 0.45 -1.08 -9.67
CA PHE A 145 0.27 -0.10 -8.61
C PHE A 145 1.12 1.15 -8.87
N GLY A 146 2.43 0.98 -9.00
CA GLY A 146 3.34 2.10 -9.23
C GLY A 146 2.97 2.91 -10.47
N VAL A 147 2.69 2.22 -11.59
CA VAL A 147 2.36 2.88 -12.86
C VAL A 147 0.98 3.53 -12.84
N GLY A 148 -0.02 2.92 -12.22
CA GLY A 148 -1.37 3.49 -12.06
C GLY A 148 -1.34 4.78 -11.22
N SER A 149 -0.57 4.78 -10.13
CA SER A 149 -0.35 5.96 -9.29
C SER A 149 0.34 7.10 -10.04
N VAL A 150 1.39 6.78 -10.78
CA VAL A 150 2.11 7.76 -11.61
C VAL A 150 1.22 8.28 -12.74
N SER A 151 0.43 7.43 -13.38
CA SER A 151 -0.49 7.85 -14.45
C SER A 151 -1.51 8.89 -13.95
N GLY A 152 -2.11 8.63 -12.78
CA GLY A 152 -3.02 9.58 -12.13
C GLY A 152 -2.33 10.88 -11.76
N ALA A 153 -1.14 10.82 -11.17
CA ALA A 153 -0.38 12.01 -10.80
C ALA A 153 -0.04 12.88 -12.01
N VAL A 154 0.36 12.28 -13.14
CA VAL A 154 0.63 13.03 -14.39
C VAL A 154 -0.64 13.63 -14.97
N ALA A 155 -1.78 12.94 -14.95
CA ALA A 155 -3.05 13.50 -15.40
C ALA A 155 -3.50 14.68 -14.52
N ILE A 156 -3.31 14.58 -13.20
CA ILE A 156 -3.58 15.66 -12.24
C ILE A 156 -2.68 16.87 -12.51
N SER A 157 -1.38 16.66 -12.78
CA SER A 157 -0.45 17.75 -13.07
C SER A 157 -0.86 18.53 -14.33
N LYS A 158 -1.36 17.85 -15.36
CA LYS A 158 -1.91 18.47 -16.56
C LYS A 158 -3.16 19.28 -16.26
N TRP A 159 -4.06 18.72 -15.45
CA TRP A 159 -5.25 19.46 -14.99
C TRP A 159 -4.88 20.72 -14.19
N LEU A 160 -3.92 20.65 -13.26
CA LEU A 160 -3.45 21.82 -12.51
C LEU A 160 -2.89 22.88 -13.43
N ALA A 161 -2.08 22.50 -14.43
CA ALA A 161 -1.50 23.44 -15.40
C ALA A 161 -2.56 24.11 -16.28
N GLU A 162 -3.58 23.38 -16.71
CA GLU A 162 -4.62 23.87 -17.62
C GLU A 162 -5.71 24.67 -16.90
N SER A 163 -6.13 24.21 -15.72
CA SER A 163 -7.22 24.84 -14.95
C SER A 163 -6.79 26.10 -14.22
N GLY A 164 -5.49 26.29 -13.97
CA GLY A 164 -4.95 27.38 -13.18
C GLY A 164 -5.21 27.26 -11.68
N HIS A 165 -5.67 26.10 -11.19
CA HIS A 165 -5.79 25.87 -9.76
C HIS A 165 -4.42 25.80 -9.07
N HIS A 166 -4.38 26.32 -7.85
CA HIS A 166 -3.23 26.17 -6.96
C HIS A 166 -3.39 24.90 -6.11
N GLY A 167 -2.30 24.21 -5.86
CA GLY A 167 -2.21 23.03 -5.03
C GLY A 167 -1.00 22.19 -5.37
N THR A 168 -0.75 21.18 -4.58
CA THR A 168 0.42 20.33 -4.73
C THR A 168 0.00 18.87 -4.83
N ILE A 169 0.55 18.15 -5.81
CA ILE A 169 0.47 16.67 -5.86
C ILE A 169 1.84 16.10 -5.52
N LYS A 170 1.87 15.10 -4.61
CA LYS A 170 3.07 14.35 -4.25
C LYS A 170 2.89 12.87 -4.53
N VAL A 171 3.86 12.25 -5.20
CA VAL A 171 3.94 10.79 -5.36
C VAL A 171 5.00 10.26 -4.42
N PHE A 172 4.61 9.32 -3.55
CA PHE A 172 5.50 8.64 -2.62
C PHE A 172 5.86 7.27 -3.18
N GLY A 173 7.01 7.16 -3.84
CA GLY A 173 7.57 5.89 -4.28
C GLY A 173 8.09 5.10 -3.10
N SER A 174 7.35 4.07 -2.73
CA SER A 174 7.54 3.31 -1.49
C SER A 174 8.02 1.91 -1.81
N PRO A 175 9.31 1.57 -1.63
CA PRO A 175 9.84 0.24 -1.87
C PRO A 175 9.46 -0.74 -0.76
N ALA A 176 9.60 -2.04 -1.05
CA ALA A 176 9.62 -3.12 -0.09
C ALA A 176 8.35 -3.23 0.78
N GLU A 177 7.14 -3.04 0.21
CA GLU A 177 5.88 -3.27 0.93
C GLU A 177 5.81 -4.72 1.42
N GLU A 178 6.27 -5.69 0.63
CA GLU A 178 6.25 -7.13 0.85
C GLU A 178 7.24 -7.62 1.95
N GLY A 179 7.34 -6.85 3.03
CA GLY A 179 8.07 -7.23 4.25
C GLY A 179 9.19 -6.30 4.71
N GLY A 180 9.57 -5.30 3.92
CA GLY A 180 10.55 -4.29 4.32
C GLY A 180 9.94 -3.06 4.98
N GLY A 181 8.70 -2.69 4.58
CA GLY A 181 7.94 -1.59 5.19
C GLY A 181 8.46 -0.20 4.85
N GLY A 182 8.67 0.08 3.57
CA GLY A 182 9.24 1.36 3.13
C GLY A 182 8.48 2.58 3.62
N LYS A 183 7.14 2.51 3.68
CA LYS A 183 6.30 3.62 4.15
C LYS A 183 6.48 3.94 5.62
N VAL A 184 6.82 2.95 6.46
CA VAL A 184 7.12 3.17 7.89
C VAL A 184 8.29 4.15 8.04
N TYR A 185 9.34 3.98 7.24
CA TYR A 185 10.51 4.86 7.27
C TYR A 185 10.20 6.25 6.71
N LEU A 186 9.40 6.34 5.63
CA LEU A 186 8.94 7.63 5.10
C LEU A 186 8.11 8.41 6.13
N VAL A 187 7.22 7.74 6.86
CA VAL A 187 6.42 8.35 7.93
C VAL A 187 7.31 8.79 9.08
N ARG A 188 8.16 7.89 9.58
CA ARG A 188 9.06 8.14 10.71
C ARG A 188 9.97 9.35 10.46
N ASP A 189 10.52 9.44 9.27
CA ASP A 189 11.45 10.49 8.89
C ASP A 189 10.74 11.78 8.42
N GLY A 190 9.39 11.80 8.44
CA GLY A 190 8.57 13.00 8.34
C GLY A 190 8.23 13.43 6.92
N TYR A 191 8.37 12.58 5.91
CA TYR A 191 8.06 12.91 4.50
C TYR A 191 6.58 13.20 4.25
N PHE A 192 5.69 12.73 5.13
CA PHE A 192 4.25 13.03 5.07
C PHE A 192 3.83 14.32 5.80
N LYS A 193 4.77 15.05 6.41
CA LYS A 193 4.43 16.33 7.06
C LYS A 193 3.92 17.35 6.04
N GLY A 194 2.79 17.99 6.37
CA GLY A 194 2.16 18.99 5.51
C GLY A 194 1.34 18.40 4.36
N VAL A 195 1.18 17.09 4.26
CA VAL A 195 0.23 16.44 3.35
C VAL A 195 -1.16 16.50 3.97
N ASP A 196 -2.16 16.93 3.19
CA ASP A 196 -3.54 17.10 3.68
C ASP A 196 -4.34 15.81 3.63
N VAL A 197 -4.19 15.04 2.54
CA VAL A 197 -4.82 13.73 2.33
C VAL A 197 -3.91 12.83 1.50
N VAL A 198 -4.07 11.52 1.64
CA VAL A 198 -3.37 10.50 0.85
C VAL A 198 -4.39 9.60 0.15
N LEU A 199 -4.23 9.46 -1.14
CA LEU A 199 -4.99 8.53 -1.97
C LEU A 199 -4.14 7.29 -2.24
N ASP A 200 -4.73 6.13 -2.08
CA ASP A 200 -4.10 4.83 -2.24
C ASP A 200 -4.98 3.93 -3.10
N TRP A 201 -4.38 3.03 -3.87
CA TRP A 201 -5.12 2.01 -4.59
C TRP A 201 -4.33 0.71 -4.61
N HIS A 202 -4.99 -0.39 -4.91
CA HIS A 202 -4.33 -1.65 -5.10
C HIS A 202 -5.03 -2.45 -6.21
N PRO A 203 -4.32 -3.05 -7.19
CA PRO A 203 -4.94 -3.96 -8.12
C PRO A 203 -5.58 -5.14 -7.37
N GLY A 204 -6.75 -5.55 -7.81
CA GLY A 204 -7.51 -6.62 -7.18
C GLY A 204 -8.31 -7.42 -8.20
N SER A 205 -9.14 -8.34 -7.74
CA SER A 205 -10.05 -9.13 -8.59
C SER A 205 -11.43 -8.47 -8.80
N GLY A 206 -11.59 -7.22 -8.36
CA GLY A 206 -12.84 -6.45 -8.50
C GLY A 206 -12.65 -4.98 -8.19
N ASN A 207 -13.70 -4.18 -8.41
CA ASN A 207 -13.66 -2.74 -8.20
C ASN A 207 -14.42 -2.37 -6.92
N GLY A 208 -13.85 -1.54 -6.07
CA GLY A 208 -14.50 -1.10 -4.83
C GLY A 208 -13.55 -0.36 -3.91
N VAL A 209 -14.12 0.36 -2.96
CA VAL A 209 -13.36 1.12 -1.96
C VAL A 209 -13.19 0.28 -0.68
N SER A 210 -12.04 0.34 -0.08
CA SER A 210 -11.75 -0.34 1.19
C SER A 210 -12.44 0.37 2.36
N VAL A 211 -13.12 -0.40 3.21
CA VAL A 211 -13.91 0.12 4.34
C VAL A 211 -13.36 -0.33 5.69
N GLY A 212 -12.09 -0.17 5.87
CA GLY A 212 -11.37 -0.68 7.04
C GLY A 212 -10.67 -2.01 6.74
N GLY A 213 -10.18 -2.64 7.77
CA GLY A 213 -9.44 -3.89 7.66
C GLY A 213 -7.94 -3.71 7.71
N GLY A 214 -7.24 -4.83 7.67
CA GLY A 214 -5.83 -4.91 7.96
C GLY A 214 -5.57 -5.04 9.46
N THR A 215 -4.55 -5.79 9.79
CA THR A 215 -4.10 -6.00 11.16
C THR A 215 -2.75 -5.34 11.36
N ALA A 216 -2.50 -4.83 12.57
CA ALA A 216 -1.15 -4.53 12.98
C ALA A 216 -0.31 -5.81 12.97
N ILE A 217 0.95 -5.70 12.55
CA ILE A 217 1.88 -6.83 12.49
C ILE A 217 3.24 -6.42 13.04
N GLN A 218 3.92 -7.39 13.66
CA GLN A 218 5.34 -7.29 13.92
C GLN A 218 6.03 -8.60 13.52
N MET A 219 7.14 -8.45 12.81
CA MET A 219 8.00 -9.53 12.36
C MET A 219 9.22 -9.53 13.27
N VAL A 220 9.46 -10.66 13.95
CA VAL A 220 10.53 -10.78 14.94
C VAL A 220 11.31 -12.05 14.70
N ASP A 221 12.62 -11.91 14.56
CA ASP A 221 13.55 -13.03 14.56
C ASP A 221 14.10 -13.25 15.97
N PHE A 222 14.04 -14.48 16.44
CA PHE A 222 14.67 -14.87 17.69
C PHE A 222 15.92 -15.70 17.37
N HIS A 223 17.07 -15.17 17.74
CA HIS A 223 18.38 -15.78 17.55
C HIS A 223 18.81 -16.44 18.85
N PHE A 224 18.91 -17.77 18.85
CA PHE A 224 19.38 -18.54 19.98
C PHE A 224 20.86 -18.89 19.77
N TYR A 225 21.64 -18.75 20.84
CA TYR A 225 23.07 -19.04 20.86
C TYR A 225 23.36 -20.06 21.97
N GLY A 226 23.95 -21.16 21.57
CA GLY A 226 24.26 -22.31 22.42
C GLY A 226 25.77 -22.59 22.47
N ARG A 227 26.09 -23.87 22.54
CA ARG A 227 27.47 -24.37 22.53
C ARG A 227 27.54 -25.73 21.89
N THR A 228 28.41 -25.90 20.89
CA THR A 228 28.60 -27.20 20.22
C THR A 228 29.17 -28.28 21.11
N ALA A 229 28.82 -29.51 20.81
CA ALA A 229 29.44 -30.73 21.36
C ALA A 229 29.14 -31.89 20.41
N HIS A 230 29.90 -33.00 20.56
CA HIS A 230 29.54 -34.23 19.88
C HIS A 230 28.30 -34.83 20.56
N ALA A 231 27.17 -34.94 19.82
CA ALA A 231 25.88 -35.28 20.38
C ALA A 231 25.83 -36.68 21.04
N ALA A 232 26.62 -37.62 20.60
CA ALA A 232 26.71 -38.96 21.21
C ALA A 232 27.89 -39.13 22.18
N GLY A 233 29.04 -38.46 21.92
CA GLY A 233 30.27 -38.66 22.69
C GLY A 233 30.28 -37.96 24.04
N ASN A 234 29.90 -36.68 24.07
CA ASN A 234 29.91 -35.87 25.28
C ASN A 234 28.85 -34.74 25.25
N PRO A 235 27.54 -35.09 25.08
CA PRO A 235 26.44 -34.14 24.94
C PRO A 235 26.31 -33.18 26.13
N TRP A 236 26.67 -33.58 27.33
CA TRP A 236 26.62 -32.75 28.54
C TRP A 236 27.48 -31.48 28.47
N ARG A 237 28.45 -31.43 27.54
CA ARG A 237 29.24 -30.25 27.26
C ARG A 237 28.56 -29.24 26.31
N GLY A 238 27.56 -29.72 25.56
CA GLY A 238 26.80 -28.90 24.62
C GLY A 238 25.64 -28.13 25.29
N ARG A 239 25.14 -27.13 24.58
CA ARG A 239 23.86 -26.48 24.84
C ARG A 239 23.24 -26.22 23.48
N SER A 240 22.14 -26.89 23.19
CA SER A 240 21.50 -26.81 21.87
C SER A 240 20.70 -25.52 21.73
N ALA A 241 21.09 -24.68 20.77
CA ALA A 241 20.31 -23.51 20.39
C ALA A 241 18.95 -23.92 19.82
N LEU A 242 18.88 -25.05 19.12
CA LEU A 242 17.60 -25.59 18.60
C LEU A 242 16.64 -25.96 19.73
N ASP A 243 17.12 -26.53 20.85
CA ASP A 243 16.27 -26.79 22.01
C ASP A 243 15.63 -25.53 22.57
N GLY A 244 16.38 -24.40 22.53
CA GLY A 244 15.85 -23.07 22.88
C GLY A 244 14.72 -22.64 21.96
N VAL A 245 14.86 -22.84 20.64
CA VAL A 245 13.83 -22.57 19.64
C VAL A 245 12.60 -23.46 19.85
N GLU A 246 12.80 -24.76 20.06
CA GLU A 246 11.70 -25.70 20.28
C GLU A 246 10.94 -25.41 21.59
N ALA A 247 11.66 -25.08 22.67
CA ALA A 247 11.06 -24.66 23.93
C ALA A 247 10.23 -23.39 23.76
N LEU A 248 10.75 -22.35 23.05
CA LEU A 248 9.98 -21.15 22.72
C LEU A 248 8.71 -21.51 21.93
N ASN A 249 8.83 -22.29 20.87
CA ASN A 249 7.70 -22.67 20.03
C ASN A 249 6.63 -23.43 20.82
N TYR A 250 7.04 -24.30 21.73
CA TYR A 250 6.12 -25.00 22.61
C TYR A 250 5.39 -24.04 23.56
N MET A 251 6.10 -23.13 24.23
CA MET A 251 5.49 -22.10 25.10
C MET A 251 4.53 -21.20 24.35
N VAL A 252 4.88 -20.78 23.13
CA VAL A 252 3.99 -19.96 22.28
C VAL A 252 2.75 -20.73 21.84
N ASN A 253 2.85 -22.04 21.59
CA ASN A 253 1.69 -22.86 21.27
C ASN A 253 0.71 -22.99 22.46
N LEU A 254 1.20 -23.04 23.70
CA LEU A 254 0.36 -22.97 24.90
C LEU A 254 -0.29 -21.58 25.05
N LEU A 255 0.46 -20.50 24.76
CA LEU A 255 -0.03 -19.13 24.82
C LEU A 255 -1.22 -18.88 23.90
N ARG A 256 -1.34 -19.60 22.77
CA ARG A 256 -2.47 -19.48 21.82
C ARG A 256 -3.84 -19.67 22.44
N GLU A 257 -3.96 -20.44 23.53
CA GLU A 257 -5.20 -20.63 24.28
C GLU A 257 -5.68 -19.33 24.97
N HIS A 258 -4.79 -18.37 25.19
CA HIS A 258 -4.99 -17.21 26.03
C HIS A 258 -4.96 -15.86 25.28
N VAL A 259 -5.02 -15.90 23.95
CA VAL A 259 -5.05 -14.70 23.10
C VAL A 259 -6.38 -14.56 22.37
N PRO A 260 -6.80 -13.34 22.01
CA PRO A 260 -8.00 -13.15 21.20
C PRO A 260 -7.97 -13.93 19.90
N THR A 261 -9.10 -14.52 19.51
CA THR A 261 -9.26 -15.30 18.27
C THR A 261 -8.94 -14.51 17.00
N SER A 262 -8.95 -13.18 17.09
CA SER A 262 -8.55 -12.27 16.02
C SER A 262 -7.03 -12.11 15.87
N SER A 263 -6.24 -12.54 16.85
CA SER A 263 -4.77 -12.56 16.75
C SER A 263 -4.29 -13.75 15.92
N ARG A 264 -3.11 -13.62 15.29
CA ARG A 264 -2.44 -14.68 14.54
C ARG A 264 -0.96 -14.68 14.86
N ILE A 265 -0.41 -15.86 15.07
CA ILE A 265 1.00 -16.08 15.31
C ILE A 265 1.47 -17.16 14.35
N HIS A 266 2.40 -16.81 13.48
CA HIS A 266 3.00 -17.74 12.51
C HIS A 266 4.50 -17.80 12.75
N TYR A 267 5.13 -18.94 12.51
CA TYR A 267 6.59 -19.02 12.55
C TYR A 267 7.15 -20.06 11.58
N VAL A 268 8.41 -19.87 11.24
CA VAL A 268 9.25 -20.84 10.55
C VAL A 268 10.62 -20.88 11.23
N ILE A 269 11.34 -21.98 11.08
CA ILE A 269 12.72 -22.17 11.60
C ILE A 269 13.68 -22.11 10.41
N PRO A 270 14.26 -20.94 10.08
CA PRO A 270 15.22 -20.81 8.98
C PRO A 270 16.56 -21.52 9.25
N ASN A 271 16.98 -21.61 10.53
CA ASN A 271 18.20 -22.26 10.95
C ASN A 271 17.93 -23.15 12.16
N GLY A 272 18.18 -24.42 12.04
CA GLY A 272 17.98 -25.41 13.10
C GLY A 272 19.24 -26.29 13.37
N GLY A 273 20.39 -25.93 12.80
CA GLY A 273 21.62 -26.70 12.83
C GLY A 273 21.92 -27.40 11.50
N GLU A 274 23.12 -28.01 11.40
CA GLU A 274 23.66 -28.54 10.14
C GLU A 274 23.62 -30.10 10.08
N ALA A 275 23.97 -30.74 11.17
CA ALA A 275 24.06 -32.22 11.24
C ALA A 275 23.61 -32.74 12.59
N PRO A 276 22.85 -33.87 12.63
CA PRO A 276 22.28 -34.42 13.89
C PRO A 276 23.30 -34.88 14.94
N ASN A 277 24.52 -35.17 14.56
CA ASN A 277 25.61 -35.54 15.44
C ASN A 277 26.41 -34.38 16.03
N VAL A 278 26.04 -33.16 15.70
CA VAL A 278 26.61 -31.90 16.21
C VAL A 278 25.54 -31.13 16.95
N VAL A 279 25.71 -30.85 18.25
CA VAL A 279 24.80 -29.98 19.01
C VAL A 279 24.85 -28.57 18.41
N PRO A 280 23.72 -28.02 17.93
CA PRO A 280 23.71 -26.68 17.29
C PRO A 280 24.06 -25.56 18.28
N ASP A 281 25.03 -24.73 17.95
CA ASP A 281 25.38 -23.54 18.72
C ASP A 281 24.67 -22.27 18.26
N TYR A 282 23.97 -22.34 17.12
CA TYR A 282 23.10 -21.30 16.62
C TYR A 282 21.81 -21.90 16.03
N ALA A 283 20.68 -21.26 16.35
CA ALA A 283 19.40 -21.52 15.71
C ALA A 283 18.58 -20.21 15.64
N ARG A 284 17.74 -20.09 14.62
CA ARG A 284 16.87 -18.94 14.44
C ARG A 284 15.46 -19.39 14.12
N VAL A 285 14.49 -18.73 14.77
CA VAL A 285 13.07 -18.83 14.44
C VAL A 285 12.50 -17.44 14.12
N SER A 286 11.78 -17.34 13.01
CA SER A 286 11.16 -16.10 12.52
C SER A 286 9.66 -16.14 12.80
N TYR A 287 9.16 -15.14 13.51
CA TYR A 287 7.75 -14.99 13.89
C TYR A 287 7.07 -13.84 13.18
N TYR A 288 5.85 -14.07 12.72
CA TYR A 288 4.89 -13.05 12.32
C TYR A 288 3.77 -13.01 13.34
N ILE A 289 3.66 -11.90 14.06
CA ILE A 289 2.70 -11.68 15.15
C ILE A 289 1.69 -10.64 14.66
N ARG A 290 0.41 -10.98 14.62
CA ARG A 290 -0.66 -10.10 14.13
C ARG A 290 -1.74 -9.91 15.19
N SER A 291 -2.24 -8.68 15.28
CA SER A 291 -3.37 -8.32 16.13
C SER A 291 -4.22 -7.24 15.47
N PRO A 292 -5.53 -7.14 15.77
CA PRO A 292 -6.39 -6.09 15.22
C PRO A 292 -5.90 -4.67 15.50
N LYS A 293 -5.17 -4.47 16.61
CA LYS A 293 -4.67 -3.17 17.07
C LYS A 293 -3.21 -3.29 17.52
N ARG A 294 -2.43 -2.23 17.30
CA ARG A 294 -1.02 -2.15 17.72
C ARG A 294 -0.82 -2.27 19.23
N GLU A 295 -1.78 -1.80 20.05
CA GLU A 295 -1.68 -1.91 21.50
C GLU A 295 -1.68 -3.38 21.93
N SER A 296 -2.67 -4.16 21.46
CA SER A 296 -2.74 -5.60 21.74
C SER A 296 -1.63 -6.40 21.03
N LEU A 297 -1.14 -5.91 19.89
CA LEU A 297 0.05 -6.46 19.24
C LEU A 297 1.28 -6.33 20.13
N LYS A 298 1.50 -5.15 20.73
CA LYS A 298 2.64 -4.90 21.62
C LYS A 298 2.61 -5.82 22.84
N GLU A 299 1.47 -5.94 23.50
CA GLU A 299 1.28 -6.85 24.64
C GLU A 299 1.61 -8.31 24.26
N LEU A 300 1.10 -8.77 23.12
CA LEU A 300 1.34 -10.11 22.63
C LEU A 300 2.81 -10.35 22.28
N LYS A 301 3.46 -9.40 21.61
CA LYS A 301 4.89 -9.46 21.29
C LYS A 301 5.74 -9.52 22.58
N ASP A 302 5.42 -8.68 23.57
CA ASP A 302 6.15 -8.64 24.83
C ASP A 302 6.03 -9.97 25.58
N TRP A 303 4.87 -10.63 25.54
CA TRP A 303 4.68 -11.96 26.10
C TRP A 303 5.52 -13.03 25.38
N ILE A 304 5.59 -13.00 24.04
CA ILE A 304 6.42 -13.92 23.26
C ILE A 304 7.91 -13.69 23.55
N VAL A 305 8.35 -12.44 23.71
CA VAL A 305 9.72 -12.12 24.10
C VAL A 305 10.05 -12.69 25.49
N ALA A 306 9.13 -12.55 26.45
CA ALA A 306 9.28 -13.15 27.78
C ALA A 306 9.36 -14.70 27.72
N ALA A 307 8.55 -15.33 26.87
CA ALA A 307 8.64 -16.78 26.62
C ALA A 307 10.01 -17.17 26.04
N ALA A 308 10.56 -16.39 25.10
CA ALA A 308 11.89 -16.63 24.53
C ALA A 308 13.00 -16.53 25.60
N GLN A 309 12.91 -15.57 26.51
CA GLN A 309 13.84 -15.46 27.65
C GLN A 309 13.73 -16.66 28.60
N GLY A 310 12.48 -17.12 28.89
CA GLY A 310 12.25 -18.33 29.69
C GLY A 310 12.79 -19.60 29.03
N ALA A 311 12.60 -19.74 27.71
CA ALA A 311 13.16 -20.84 26.93
C ALA A 311 14.70 -20.86 26.98
N ALA A 312 15.32 -19.69 26.76
CA ALA A 312 16.78 -19.57 26.83
C ALA A 312 17.34 -19.92 28.23
N ALA A 313 16.67 -19.44 29.29
CA ALA A 313 17.07 -19.75 30.67
C ALA A 313 16.95 -21.26 30.94
N GLY A 314 15.86 -21.92 30.54
CA GLY A 314 15.61 -23.34 30.74
C GLY A 314 16.57 -24.26 29.98
N THR A 315 17.01 -23.84 28.78
CA THR A 315 17.95 -24.60 27.93
C THR A 315 19.42 -24.19 28.14
N GLN A 316 19.68 -23.20 29.03
CA GLN A 316 21.01 -22.64 29.27
C GLN A 316 21.67 -22.08 27.99
N THR A 317 20.86 -21.48 27.12
CA THR A 317 21.26 -20.77 25.91
C THR A 317 21.15 -19.26 26.13
N LYS A 318 21.49 -18.46 25.12
CA LYS A 318 21.20 -17.01 25.07
C LYS A 318 20.21 -16.76 23.95
N VAL A 319 19.36 -15.73 24.10
CA VAL A 319 18.45 -15.31 23.05
C VAL A 319 18.53 -13.81 22.81
N GLU A 320 18.48 -13.42 21.54
CA GLU A 320 18.33 -12.06 21.08
C GLU A 320 17.06 -11.99 20.21
N ALA A 321 16.22 -10.97 20.45
CA ALA A 321 15.04 -10.69 19.65
C ALA A 321 15.32 -9.49 18.73
N GLU A 322 15.25 -9.73 17.43
CA GLU A 322 15.40 -8.71 16.40
C GLU A 322 14.05 -8.37 15.78
N ILE A 323 13.60 -7.11 15.90
CA ILE A 323 12.40 -6.65 15.17
C ILE A 323 12.80 -6.43 13.71
N VAL A 324 12.27 -7.25 12.80
CA VAL A 324 12.59 -7.19 11.37
C VAL A 324 11.75 -6.12 10.67
N ALA A 325 10.44 -6.11 10.91
CA ALA A 325 9.51 -5.12 10.40
C ALA A 325 8.30 -5.01 11.35
N GLY A 326 7.51 -3.96 11.17
CA GLY A 326 6.29 -3.78 11.95
C GLY A 326 5.43 -2.66 11.36
N PHE A 327 4.13 -2.93 11.20
CA PHE A 327 3.16 -2.02 10.59
C PHE A 327 1.95 -1.86 11.49
N TYR A 328 1.38 -0.67 11.48
CA TYR A 328 0.12 -0.37 12.16
C TYR A 328 -1.07 -1.00 11.43
N GLU A 329 -2.17 -1.21 12.13
CA GLU A 329 -3.49 -1.38 11.53
C GLU A 329 -3.90 -0.11 10.78
N ARG A 330 -4.78 -0.22 9.77
CA ARG A 330 -5.26 0.95 9.03
C ARG A 330 -6.26 1.76 9.86
N LEU A 331 -6.10 3.09 9.88
CA LEU A 331 -7.09 4.03 10.36
C LEU A 331 -7.99 4.44 9.20
N TYR A 332 -9.27 4.07 9.27
CA TYR A 332 -10.23 4.32 8.20
C TYR A 332 -10.71 5.78 8.20
N ASN A 333 -10.90 6.37 7.02
CA ASN A 333 -11.52 7.67 6.82
C ASN A 333 -12.72 7.53 5.87
N ARG A 334 -13.93 7.63 6.39
CA ARG A 334 -15.19 7.42 5.65
C ARG A 334 -15.41 8.52 4.63
N LYS A 335 -15.17 9.78 5.00
CA LYS A 335 -15.38 10.93 4.12
C LYS A 335 -14.50 10.84 2.87
N LEU A 336 -13.24 10.49 3.03
CA LEU A 336 -12.33 10.30 1.89
C LEU A 336 -12.69 9.05 1.07
N ALA A 337 -13.14 7.98 1.72
CA ALA A 337 -13.63 6.79 1.03
C ALA A 337 -14.88 7.08 0.18
N GLU A 338 -15.78 7.97 0.62
CA GLU A 338 -16.95 8.41 -0.14
C GLU A 338 -16.55 9.21 -1.39
N VAL A 339 -15.46 9.99 -1.34
CA VAL A 339 -14.90 10.67 -2.53
C VAL A 339 -14.44 9.63 -3.56
N LEU A 340 -13.64 8.66 -3.12
CA LEU A 340 -13.16 7.59 -4.00
C LEU A 340 -14.29 6.77 -4.60
N GLN A 341 -15.33 6.46 -3.80
CA GLN A 341 -16.48 5.67 -4.27
C GLN A 341 -17.24 6.35 -5.39
N ARG A 342 -17.59 7.64 -5.23
CA ARG A 342 -18.29 8.41 -6.27
C ARG A 342 -17.51 8.43 -7.58
N ASN A 343 -16.22 8.66 -7.50
CA ASN A 343 -15.35 8.74 -8.66
C ASN A 343 -15.08 7.37 -9.30
N LEU A 344 -14.98 6.31 -8.51
CA LEU A 344 -14.89 4.94 -9.01
C LEU A 344 -16.19 4.51 -9.72
N GLU A 345 -17.35 4.88 -9.18
CA GLU A 345 -18.65 4.64 -9.84
C GLU A 345 -18.78 5.39 -11.17
N GLN A 346 -18.23 6.60 -11.27
CA GLN A 346 -18.18 7.38 -12.51
C GLN A 346 -17.28 6.73 -13.56
N VAL A 347 -16.11 6.22 -13.16
CA VAL A 347 -15.15 5.54 -14.05
C VAL A 347 -15.68 4.16 -14.47
N GLY A 348 -16.27 3.43 -13.53
CA GLY A 348 -16.78 2.08 -13.77
C GLY A 348 -15.71 0.99 -13.67
N GLY A 349 -16.11 -0.24 -14.00
CA GLY A 349 -15.22 -1.40 -13.99
C GLY A 349 -14.46 -1.60 -15.30
N VAL A 350 -13.69 -2.69 -15.37
CA VAL A 350 -12.90 -3.08 -16.55
C VAL A 350 -13.75 -3.89 -17.51
N THR A 351 -13.62 -3.65 -18.82
CA THR A 351 -14.27 -4.44 -19.87
C THR A 351 -13.22 -5.23 -20.65
N TYR A 352 -13.39 -6.55 -20.73
CA TYR A 352 -12.52 -7.44 -21.48
C TYR A 352 -12.89 -7.48 -22.95
N ASP A 353 -11.90 -7.44 -23.83
CA ASP A 353 -12.05 -7.84 -25.22
C ASP A 353 -12.12 -9.38 -25.36
N ASP A 354 -12.27 -9.90 -26.59
CA ASP A 354 -12.41 -11.33 -26.83
C ASP A 354 -11.15 -12.13 -26.49
N ARG A 355 -9.96 -11.55 -26.61
CA ARG A 355 -8.70 -12.20 -26.27
C ARG A 355 -8.53 -12.27 -24.75
N GLU A 356 -8.76 -11.16 -24.06
CA GLU A 356 -8.71 -11.06 -22.61
C GLU A 356 -9.75 -11.97 -21.96
N ARG A 357 -10.96 -12.03 -22.54
CA ARG A 357 -12.03 -12.92 -22.06
C ARG A 357 -11.60 -14.38 -22.16
N ARG A 358 -11.07 -14.84 -23.29
CA ARG A 358 -10.59 -16.22 -23.45
C ARG A 358 -9.48 -16.54 -22.44
N PHE A 359 -8.51 -15.65 -22.28
CA PHE A 359 -7.44 -15.80 -21.29
C PHE A 359 -8.01 -15.94 -19.87
N ALA A 360 -8.94 -15.07 -19.48
CA ALA A 360 -9.56 -15.10 -18.17
C ALA A 360 -10.40 -16.36 -17.95
N GLU A 361 -11.17 -16.80 -18.96
CA GLU A 361 -11.97 -18.03 -18.89
C GLU A 361 -11.11 -19.28 -18.71
N GLU A 362 -9.94 -19.36 -19.35
CA GLU A 362 -9.03 -20.50 -19.19
C GLU A 362 -8.47 -20.56 -17.76
N ILE A 363 -8.09 -19.40 -17.17
CA ILE A 363 -7.68 -19.34 -15.77
C ILE A 363 -8.81 -19.77 -14.84
N VAL A 364 -10.00 -19.22 -14.99
CA VAL A 364 -11.18 -19.54 -14.14
C VAL A 364 -11.54 -21.03 -14.23
N LYS A 365 -11.54 -21.61 -15.43
CA LYS A 365 -11.77 -23.06 -15.62
C LYS A 365 -10.68 -23.90 -14.94
N GLY A 366 -9.42 -23.46 -15.01
CA GLY A 366 -8.29 -24.08 -14.32
C GLY A 366 -8.40 -24.09 -12.79
N LEU A 367 -9.17 -23.13 -12.23
CA LEU A 367 -9.49 -23.07 -10.81
C LEU A 367 -10.70 -23.92 -10.40
N GLY A 368 -11.45 -24.47 -11.38
CA GLY A 368 -12.70 -25.19 -11.14
C GLY A 368 -13.89 -24.28 -10.82
N GLU A 369 -13.79 -22.98 -11.15
CA GLU A 369 -14.82 -21.97 -10.91
C GLU A 369 -15.72 -21.75 -12.14
N ASP A 370 -16.93 -21.20 -11.89
CA ASP A 370 -17.84 -20.80 -12.98
C ASP A 370 -17.34 -19.49 -13.64
N VAL A 371 -17.24 -19.51 -14.97
CA VAL A 371 -16.86 -18.33 -15.76
C VAL A 371 -17.78 -17.13 -15.56
N ALA A 372 -18.99 -17.32 -15.03
CA ALA A 372 -19.88 -16.25 -14.65
C ALA A 372 -19.29 -15.29 -13.60
N ILE A 373 -18.27 -15.73 -12.85
CA ILE A 373 -17.53 -14.89 -11.88
C ILE A 373 -16.85 -13.69 -12.57
N LEU A 374 -16.53 -13.79 -13.85
CA LEU A 374 -15.89 -12.71 -14.63
C LEU A 374 -16.77 -11.47 -14.76
N LYS A 375 -18.10 -11.57 -14.52
CA LYS A 375 -18.98 -10.39 -14.46
C LYS A 375 -18.58 -9.40 -13.39
N GLN A 376 -17.87 -9.83 -12.34
CA GLN A 376 -17.43 -8.97 -11.25
C GLN A 376 -16.48 -7.86 -11.69
N VAL A 377 -15.72 -8.05 -12.79
CA VAL A 377 -14.75 -7.04 -13.24
C VAL A 377 -15.41 -5.79 -13.82
N THR A 378 -16.67 -5.89 -14.27
CA THR A 378 -17.41 -4.74 -14.80
C THR A 378 -18.23 -4.00 -13.74
N VAL A 379 -18.36 -4.56 -12.54
CA VAL A 379 -19.20 -4.04 -11.47
C VAL A 379 -18.36 -3.28 -10.45
N VAL A 380 -18.78 -2.08 -10.09
CA VAL A 380 -18.27 -1.36 -8.92
C VAL A 380 -19.15 -1.76 -7.72
N ARG A 381 -18.50 -2.30 -6.68
CA ARG A 381 -19.20 -2.67 -5.45
C ARG A 381 -19.60 -1.41 -4.69
N PRO A 382 -20.84 -1.34 -4.14
CA PRO A 382 -21.24 -0.23 -3.30
C PRO A 382 -20.32 -0.09 -2.07
N LEU A 383 -20.16 1.12 -1.59
CA LEU A 383 -19.40 1.37 -0.36
C LEU A 383 -20.09 0.68 0.83
N ALA A 384 -19.45 -0.32 1.35
CA ALA A 384 -19.97 -1.08 2.48
C ALA A 384 -19.87 -0.28 3.80
N GLU A 385 -20.55 -0.78 4.85
CA GLU A 385 -20.31 -0.31 6.20
C GLU A 385 -18.89 -0.69 6.67
N GLU A 386 -18.33 0.12 7.56
CA GLU A 386 -17.01 -0.13 8.13
C GLU A 386 -16.98 -1.49 8.82
N ARG A 387 -15.98 -2.29 8.48
CA ARG A 387 -15.76 -3.59 9.12
C ARG A 387 -14.71 -3.46 10.21
N SER A 388 -15.00 -4.04 11.37
CA SER A 388 -13.96 -4.24 12.38
C SER A 388 -12.85 -5.16 11.80
N SER A 389 -11.60 -4.86 12.09
CA SER A 389 -10.43 -5.63 11.63
C SER A 389 -10.35 -7.01 12.29
N THR A 390 -11.24 -7.95 11.91
CA THR A 390 -11.22 -9.32 12.43
C THR A 390 -10.37 -10.28 11.58
N GLY A 391 -9.68 -9.77 10.57
CA GLY A 391 -8.83 -10.54 9.65
C GLY A 391 -8.40 -9.70 8.45
N GLY A 392 -7.56 -10.28 7.62
CA GLY A 392 -7.01 -9.63 6.41
C GLY A 392 -5.49 -9.51 6.48
N GLY A 393 -4.89 -9.08 5.37
CA GLY A 393 -3.47 -8.78 5.28
C GLY A 393 -3.08 -7.58 6.15
N SER A 394 -1.79 -7.36 6.27
CA SER A 394 -1.22 -6.15 6.84
C SER A 394 -0.48 -5.41 5.73
N SER A 395 -0.44 -4.09 5.79
CA SER A 395 0.32 -3.26 4.87
C SER A 395 0.86 -2.06 5.62
N ASP A 396 2.02 -1.58 5.23
CA ASP A 396 2.66 -0.39 5.79
C ASP A 396 1.91 0.92 5.44
N VAL A 397 0.87 0.87 4.60
CA VAL A 397 -0.16 1.93 4.44
C VAL A 397 -0.86 2.23 5.78
N GLY A 398 -0.88 1.25 6.70
CA GLY A 398 -1.36 1.45 8.06
C GLY A 398 -0.67 2.64 8.72
N ASP A 399 0.65 2.68 8.72
CA ASP A 399 1.45 3.76 9.32
C ASP A 399 1.14 5.14 8.70
N VAL A 400 0.98 5.21 7.38
CA VAL A 400 0.55 6.43 6.68
C VAL A 400 -0.82 6.88 7.19
N SER A 401 -1.78 5.96 7.28
CA SER A 401 -3.16 6.26 7.64
C SER A 401 -3.34 6.80 9.07
N TRP A 402 -2.41 6.54 9.97
CA TRP A 402 -2.38 7.12 11.32
C TRP A 402 -1.74 8.50 11.38
N ASN A 403 -1.08 8.93 10.30
CA ASN A 403 -0.40 10.24 10.25
C ASN A 403 -1.08 11.24 9.32
N VAL A 404 -1.77 10.75 8.28
CA VAL A 404 -2.50 11.56 7.30
C VAL A 404 -3.81 10.87 6.94
N PRO A 405 -4.94 11.59 6.78
CA PRO A 405 -6.18 11.00 6.26
C PRO A 405 -5.92 10.22 4.99
N THR A 406 -6.18 8.92 5.00
CA THR A 406 -5.88 8.01 3.88
C THR A 406 -7.10 7.16 3.54
N ALA A 407 -7.37 6.99 2.26
CA ALA A 407 -8.36 6.03 1.76
C ALA A 407 -7.83 5.27 0.56
N SER A 408 -8.25 4.00 0.45
CA SER A 408 -7.79 3.05 -0.55
C SER A 408 -8.95 2.51 -1.37
N PHE A 409 -8.74 2.31 -2.68
CA PHE A 409 -9.67 1.63 -3.56
C PHE A 409 -8.98 0.53 -4.35
N GLY A 410 -9.75 -0.32 -5.02
CA GLY A 410 -9.22 -1.35 -5.91
C GLY A 410 -9.89 -1.30 -7.27
N THR A 411 -9.14 -1.72 -8.31
CA THR A 411 -9.64 -1.97 -9.66
C THR A 411 -9.29 -3.37 -10.12
N ALA A 412 -10.07 -3.95 -11.05
CA ALA A 412 -9.96 -5.34 -11.46
C ALA A 412 -8.77 -5.59 -12.39
N GLY A 413 -7.56 -5.71 -11.83
CA GLY A 413 -6.31 -6.10 -12.51
C GLY A 413 -6.05 -7.61 -12.48
N PHE A 414 -6.62 -8.33 -11.52
CA PHE A 414 -6.52 -9.78 -11.38
C PHE A 414 -7.79 -10.48 -11.88
N ILE A 415 -7.64 -11.72 -12.31
CA ILE A 415 -8.77 -12.55 -12.68
C ILE A 415 -9.55 -12.96 -11.41
N PRO A 416 -10.90 -12.77 -11.37
CA PRO A 416 -11.71 -13.21 -10.24
C PRO A 416 -11.55 -14.70 -9.95
N GLY A 417 -11.50 -15.04 -8.64
CA GLY A 417 -11.29 -16.42 -8.16
C GLY A 417 -9.82 -16.77 -7.91
N THR A 418 -8.85 -15.98 -8.41
CA THR A 418 -7.43 -16.22 -8.13
C THR A 418 -7.07 -15.85 -6.69
N ALA A 419 -6.16 -16.62 -6.09
CA ALA A 419 -5.60 -16.29 -4.78
C ALA A 419 -4.63 -15.10 -4.88
N GLY A 420 -4.51 -14.34 -3.82
CA GLY A 420 -3.42 -13.36 -3.68
C GLY A 420 -2.04 -14.06 -3.73
N HIS A 421 -1.02 -13.34 -4.24
CA HIS A 421 0.34 -13.88 -4.37
C HIS A 421 0.41 -15.16 -5.18
N SER A 422 -0.26 -15.20 -6.33
CA SER A 422 -0.33 -16.38 -7.19
C SER A 422 0.31 -16.14 -8.56
N TRP A 423 0.70 -17.21 -9.22
CA TRP A 423 1.19 -17.13 -10.60
C TRP A 423 0.12 -16.60 -11.58
N GLN A 424 -1.16 -16.85 -11.29
CA GLN A 424 -2.27 -16.34 -12.10
C GLN A 424 -2.31 -14.81 -12.09
N ASN A 425 -2.03 -14.19 -10.93
CA ASN A 425 -1.93 -12.73 -10.85
C ASN A 425 -0.76 -12.23 -11.69
N VAL A 426 0.43 -12.82 -11.54
CA VAL A 426 1.60 -12.45 -12.37
C VAL A 426 1.27 -12.57 -13.87
N ALA A 427 0.55 -13.63 -14.28
CA ALA A 427 0.17 -13.83 -15.66
C ALA A 427 -0.80 -12.74 -16.17
N SER A 428 -1.79 -12.32 -15.35
CA SER A 428 -2.75 -11.30 -15.73
C SER A 428 -2.15 -9.89 -15.75
N ASP A 429 -1.26 -9.57 -14.81
CA ASP A 429 -0.63 -8.26 -14.68
C ASP A 429 0.21 -7.87 -15.88
N GLY A 430 0.90 -8.84 -16.49
CA GLY A 430 1.68 -8.63 -17.71
C GLY A 430 0.83 -8.41 -18.97
N THR A 431 -0.50 -8.51 -18.89
CA THR A 431 -1.42 -8.35 -20.02
C THR A 431 -2.10 -6.97 -20.02
N THR A 432 -2.88 -6.71 -21.09
CA THR A 432 -3.72 -5.49 -21.18
C THR A 432 -4.85 -5.45 -20.15
N ILE A 433 -5.20 -6.57 -19.50
CA ILE A 433 -6.15 -6.60 -18.36
C ILE A 433 -5.60 -5.72 -17.23
N GLY A 434 -4.34 -5.94 -16.83
CA GLY A 434 -3.67 -5.11 -15.84
C GLY A 434 -3.59 -3.64 -16.26
N THR A 435 -3.25 -3.39 -17.54
CA THR A 435 -3.16 -2.02 -18.05
C THR A 435 -4.51 -1.29 -18.02
N LYS A 436 -5.62 -1.95 -18.33
CA LYS A 436 -6.96 -1.38 -18.20
C LYS A 436 -7.29 -1.01 -16.74
N ALA A 437 -6.90 -1.88 -15.80
CA ALA A 437 -7.12 -1.63 -14.38
C ALA A 437 -6.33 -0.42 -13.87
N LEU A 438 -5.04 -0.29 -14.24
CA LEU A 438 -4.22 0.85 -13.84
C LEU A 438 -4.67 2.17 -14.47
N ILE A 439 -5.18 2.16 -15.71
CA ILE A 439 -5.76 3.36 -16.36
C ILE A 439 -7.03 3.79 -15.62
N ASN A 440 -7.91 2.84 -15.26
CA ASN A 440 -9.07 3.15 -14.44
C ASN A 440 -8.66 3.73 -13.08
N ALA A 441 -7.61 3.20 -12.45
CA ALA A 441 -7.07 3.76 -11.22
C ALA A 441 -6.56 5.19 -11.41
N GLY A 442 -5.82 5.46 -12.49
CA GLY A 442 -5.39 6.81 -12.87
C GLY A 442 -6.55 7.78 -13.01
N LYS A 443 -7.66 7.35 -13.64
CA LYS A 443 -8.88 8.16 -13.77
C LYS A 443 -9.54 8.45 -12.43
N VAL A 444 -9.64 7.45 -11.54
CA VAL A 444 -10.20 7.64 -10.19
C VAL A 444 -9.36 8.61 -9.37
N PHE A 445 -8.03 8.48 -9.41
CA PHE A 445 -7.14 9.44 -8.78
C PHE A 445 -7.35 10.85 -9.30
N THR A 446 -7.43 11.00 -10.63
CA THR A 446 -7.59 12.31 -11.28
C THR A 446 -8.90 12.98 -10.85
N LEU A 447 -10.03 12.28 -10.97
CA LEU A 447 -11.33 12.84 -10.59
C LEU A 447 -11.40 13.15 -9.10
N SER A 448 -10.86 12.27 -8.25
CA SER A 448 -10.87 12.47 -6.80
C SER A 448 -9.98 13.65 -6.38
N ALA A 449 -8.82 13.83 -7.00
CA ALA A 449 -7.97 14.98 -6.76
C ALA A 449 -8.63 16.28 -7.23
N ILE A 450 -9.26 16.29 -8.40
CA ILE A 450 -10.02 17.45 -8.90
C ILE A 450 -11.12 17.86 -7.90
N GLU A 451 -11.91 16.87 -7.41
CA GLU A 451 -12.95 17.13 -6.41
C GLU A 451 -12.37 17.73 -5.12
N LEU A 452 -11.24 17.23 -4.66
CA LEU A 452 -10.55 17.74 -3.47
C LEU A 452 -9.93 19.11 -3.67
N PHE A 453 -9.30 19.38 -4.82
CA PHE A 453 -8.73 20.70 -5.14
C PHE A 453 -9.80 21.78 -5.29
N THR A 454 -10.96 21.43 -5.86
CA THR A 454 -12.06 22.37 -6.10
C THR A 454 -13.01 22.54 -4.91
N ASN A 455 -12.88 21.71 -3.87
CA ASN A 455 -13.73 21.77 -2.68
C ASN A 455 -12.91 21.74 -1.37
N PRO A 456 -12.32 22.85 -0.95
CA PRO A 456 -11.53 22.93 0.28
C PRO A 456 -12.31 22.50 1.53
N LYS A 457 -13.62 22.75 1.59
CA LYS A 457 -14.48 22.37 2.71
C LYS A 457 -14.51 20.84 2.90
N LEU A 458 -14.43 20.09 1.82
CA LEU A 458 -14.38 18.63 1.88
C LEU A 458 -13.10 18.13 2.56
N ILE A 459 -11.97 18.79 2.31
CA ILE A 459 -10.71 18.49 2.99
C ILE A 459 -10.82 18.77 4.50
N ASP A 460 -11.47 19.86 4.88
CA ASP A 460 -11.72 20.17 6.31
C ASP A 460 -12.58 19.07 6.98
N GLU A 461 -13.62 18.60 6.30
CA GLU A 461 -14.46 17.50 6.78
C GLU A 461 -13.68 16.17 6.94
N VAL A 462 -12.83 15.85 5.95
CA VAL A 462 -11.95 14.66 5.97
C VAL A 462 -10.96 14.73 7.14
N LYS A 463 -10.34 15.90 7.35
CA LYS A 463 -9.42 16.13 8.47
C LYS A 463 -10.12 16.07 9.83
N ALA A 464 -11.31 16.62 9.94
CA ALA A 464 -12.09 16.59 11.19
C ALA A 464 -12.44 15.14 11.60
N GLU A 465 -12.88 14.31 10.65
CA GLU A 465 -13.08 12.88 10.90
C GLU A 465 -11.80 12.17 11.32
N PHE A 466 -10.69 12.44 10.63
CA PHE A 466 -9.40 11.86 10.93
C PHE A 466 -8.96 12.17 12.37
N GLU A 467 -8.99 13.44 12.78
CA GLU A 467 -8.62 13.85 14.14
C GLU A 467 -9.51 13.20 15.19
N GLN A 468 -10.82 13.11 14.93
CA GLN A 468 -11.78 12.45 15.81
C GLN A 468 -11.45 10.97 15.99
N ARG A 469 -11.14 10.25 14.90
CA ARG A 469 -10.85 8.79 14.93
C ARG A 469 -9.48 8.48 15.53
N ARG A 470 -8.48 9.28 15.19
CA ARG A 470 -7.11 9.12 15.70
C ARG A 470 -7.01 9.39 17.19
N GLY A 471 -7.78 10.36 17.69
CA GLY A 471 -7.74 10.83 19.06
C GLY A 471 -6.62 11.84 19.31
N SER A 472 -6.89 12.82 20.19
CA SER A 472 -6.00 13.96 20.47
C SER A 472 -4.69 13.59 21.17
N GLY A 473 -4.61 12.42 21.78
CA GLY A 473 -3.42 11.96 22.52
C GLY A 473 -2.47 11.11 21.67
N PHE A 474 -2.78 10.87 20.39
CA PHE A 474 -1.95 10.01 19.55
C PHE A 474 -0.57 10.62 19.30
N LYS A 475 0.46 9.79 19.49
CA LYS A 475 1.84 10.06 19.08
C LYS A 475 2.32 8.86 18.28
N TYR A 476 2.83 9.13 17.09
CA TYR A 476 3.36 8.07 16.24
C TYR A 476 4.69 7.58 16.78
N GLU A 477 4.81 6.27 16.94
CA GLU A 477 6.05 5.56 17.27
C GLU A 477 6.16 4.38 16.32
N ALA A 478 7.13 4.41 15.41
CA ALA A 478 7.32 3.32 14.46
C ALA A 478 7.57 2.00 15.21
N LEU A 479 6.85 0.93 14.84
CA LEU A 479 7.02 -0.40 15.48
C LEU A 479 8.41 -1.01 15.25
N VAL A 480 9.17 -0.48 14.29
CA VAL A 480 10.57 -0.83 14.02
C VAL A 480 11.56 -0.02 14.90
N GLY A 481 11.07 0.97 15.67
CA GLY A 481 11.91 1.88 16.45
C GLY A 481 12.87 2.68 15.57
N ASP A 482 14.11 2.88 16.06
CA ASP A 482 15.16 3.64 15.35
C ASP A 482 15.96 2.80 14.35
N ARG A 483 15.53 1.56 14.09
CA ARG A 483 16.19 0.67 13.14
C ARG A 483 16.29 1.32 11.76
N LYS A 484 17.45 1.17 11.11
CA LYS A 484 17.62 1.51 9.69
C LYS A 484 16.89 0.50 8.81
N PRO A 485 16.49 0.88 7.57
CA PRO A 485 15.98 -0.07 6.60
C PRO A 485 16.92 -1.25 6.40
N ALA A 486 16.39 -2.47 6.41
CA ALA A 486 17.16 -3.69 6.24
C ALA A 486 17.38 -3.96 4.74
N LEU A 487 18.22 -3.16 4.07
CA LEU A 487 18.38 -3.15 2.62
C LEU A 487 18.75 -4.52 2.02
N GLU A 488 19.34 -5.41 2.81
CA GLU A 488 19.80 -6.74 2.37
C GLU A 488 18.87 -7.89 2.76
N TYR A 489 17.67 -7.62 3.29
CA TYR A 489 16.81 -8.70 3.83
C TYR A 489 16.36 -9.72 2.77
N ARG A 490 16.42 -9.38 1.49
CA ARG A 490 16.13 -10.24 0.34
C ARG A 490 17.38 -10.74 -0.40
N VAL A 491 18.56 -10.29 -0.03
CA VAL A 491 19.81 -10.77 -0.62
C VAL A 491 20.10 -12.17 -0.07
N LYS A 492 20.13 -13.18 -0.97
CA LYS A 492 20.54 -14.54 -0.56
C LYS A 492 22.03 -14.51 -0.18
N LYS A 493 22.31 -14.84 1.06
CA LYS A 493 23.68 -15.06 1.55
C LYS A 493 24.18 -16.43 1.16
#